data_5caa3770da41ce7e34cdc7acf52a9536
#
_entry.id   5caa3770da41ce7e34cdc7acf52a9536
#
_cell.length_a   1.000
_cell.length_b   1.000
_cell.length_c   1.000
_cell.angle_alpha   90.00
_cell.angle_beta   90.00
_cell.angle_gamma   90.00
#
_symmetry.space_group_name_H-M   'P 1'
#
loop_
_entity.id
_entity.type
_entity.pdbx_description
1 polymer ?
#
loop_
_entity_poly.entity_id
_entity_poly.type
_entity_poly.pdbx_seq_one_letter_code
_entity_poly.pdbx_strand_id
1 'polypeptide(L)'
;MKKLLLTTVCGPFGVNTDDCTEHVMPELFHAQVTRSQGIFSIRSTYVSYGLEYIAKNIKTPTTVLQYPTMKQFISEVKKGYAYVGISFVIATFEKVKKMVKAVREAAPQAKIVLGGYGTVLPECEAYGDYICREEGVAFMQRLLKETPDDIPPSHVVYATSGKILGFPAMKGAVVLAGLGCPHGCEFCATSHY
;
A
#
# COMPACT_ATOMS: atom_id res chain seq x y z
N MET A 1 -19.74 -12.50 -0.17
CA MET A 1 -18.72 -12.16 0.84
C MET A 1 -17.93 -10.96 0.33
N LYS A 2 -17.85 -9.86 1.09
CA LYS A 2 -17.05 -8.69 0.69
C LYS A 2 -15.58 -9.09 0.63
N LYS A 3 -14.86 -8.67 -0.41
CA LYS A 3 -13.40 -8.87 -0.56
C LYS A 3 -12.72 -7.53 -0.64
N LEU A 4 -11.57 -7.40 -0.03
CA LEU A 4 -10.76 -6.20 -0.02
C LEU A 4 -9.42 -6.46 -0.72
N LEU A 5 -9.06 -5.59 -1.65
CA LEU A 5 -7.72 -5.48 -2.21
C LEU A 5 -7.04 -4.26 -1.59
N LEU A 6 -5.92 -4.45 -0.93
CA LEU A 6 -5.04 -3.37 -0.49
C LEU A 6 -3.79 -3.37 -1.37
N THR A 7 -3.38 -2.21 -1.85
CA THR A 7 -2.19 -2.10 -2.68
C THR A 7 -1.43 -0.81 -2.41
N THR A 8 -0.14 -0.85 -2.62
CA THR A 8 0.69 0.32 -2.83
C THR A 8 0.50 0.85 -4.24
N VAL A 9 1.14 1.96 -4.59
CA VAL A 9 1.23 2.39 -5.99
C VAL A 9 1.96 1.35 -6.84
N CYS A 10 1.61 1.32 -8.13
CA CYS A 10 2.30 0.44 -9.07
C CYS A 10 3.78 0.80 -9.20
N GLY A 11 4.64 -0.23 -9.31
CA GLY A 11 6.04 -0.05 -9.66
C GLY A 11 6.25 0.38 -11.13
N PRO A 12 7.41 0.97 -11.44
CA PRO A 12 8.52 1.24 -10.52
C PRO A 12 8.15 2.28 -9.47
N PHE A 13 8.75 2.15 -8.28
CA PHE A 13 8.58 3.13 -7.20
C PHE A 13 9.40 4.38 -7.53
N GLY A 14 8.73 5.41 -8.00
CA GLY A 14 9.36 6.65 -8.45
C GLY A 14 8.47 7.86 -8.29
N VAL A 15 9.03 9.04 -8.57
CA VAL A 15 8.27 10.30 -8.59
C VAL A 15 7.24 10.32 -9.72
N ASN A 16 6.38 11.32 -9.68
CA ASN A 16 5.37 11.57 -10.70
C ASN A 16 6.03 11.92 -12.04
N THR A 17 6.17 10.92 -12.91
CA THR A 17 6.55 11.11 -14.31
C THR A 17 5.45 10.52 -15.20
N ASP A 18 5.22 11.13 -16.33
CA ASP A 18 4.13 10.74 -17.24
C ASP A 18 4.29 9.31 -17.76
N ASP A 19 5.51 8.89 -18.00
CA ASP A 19 5.87 7.57 -18.51
C ASP A 19 6.09 6.52 -17.40
N CYS A 20 6.14 6.93 -16.13
CA CYS A 20 6.42 6.08 -14.97
C CYS A 20 7.74 5.30 -15.08
N THR A 21 8.73 5.81 -15.82
CA THR A 21 10.01 5.14 -16.06
C THR A 21 11.10 5.57 -15.09
N GLU A 22 10.98 6.74 -14.49
CA GLU A 22 11.96 7.24 -13.56
C GLU A 22 11.80 6.63 -12.16
N HIS A 23 12.94 6.34 -11.56
CA HIS A 23 13.03 5.75 -10.23
C HIS A 23 13.47 6.79 -9.20
N VAL A 24 12.90 6.74 -8.01
CA VAL A 24 13.43 7.51 -6.88
C VAL A 24 14.73 6.89 -6.37
N MET A 25 15.59 7.73 -5.80
CA MET A 25 16.89 7.34 -5.26
C MET A 25 16.89 6.05 -4.40
N PRO A 26 15.93 5.83 -3.48
CA PRO A 26 15.92 4.60 -2.68
C PRO A 26 15.80 3.33 -3.52
N GLU A 27 14.95 3.33 -4.55
CA GLU A 27 14.80 2.16 -5.43
C GLU A 27 16.05 1.91 -6.27
N LEU A 28 16.64 2.96 -6.82
CA LEU A 28 17.92 2.88 -7.53
C LEU A 28 19.03 2.34 -6.64
N PHE A 29 19.15 2.85 -5.41
CA PHE A 29 20.15 2.40 -4.47
C PHE A 29 20.02 0.90 -4.16
N HIS A 30 18.83 0.44 -3.79
CA HIS A 30 18.58 -0.97 -3.52
C HIS A 30 18.84 -1.86 -4.74
N ALA A 31 18.37 -1.43 -5.92
CA ALA A 31 18.57 -2.19 -7.14
C ALA A 31 20.08 -2.31 -7.51
N GLN A 32 20.85 -1.25 -7.30
CA GLN A 32 22.30 -1.25 -7.55
C GLN A 32 23.03 -2.15 -6.56
N VAL A 33 22.77 -2.00 -5.27
CA VAL A 33 23.42 -2.81 -4.22
C VAL A 33 23.16 -4.30 -4.44
N THR A 34 21.92 -4.67 -4.69
CA THR A 34 21.55 -6.08 -4.86
C THR A 34 22.04 -6.67 -6.19
N ARG A 35 22.12 -5.87 -7.27
CA ARG A 35 22.59 -6.31 -8.58
C ARG A 35 24.10 -6.59 -8.58
N SER A 36 24.88 -5.81 -7.84
CA SER A 36 26.34 -6.01 -7.74
C SER A 36 26.74 -7.32 -7.06
N GLN A 37 25.83 -7.95 -6.32
CA GLN A 37 26.06 -9.19 -5.60
C GLN A 37 25.88 -10.47 -6.46
N GLY A 38 25.54 -10.34 -7.74
CA GLY A 38 25.38 -11.45 -8.68
C GLY A 38 23.95 -11.99 -8.76
N ILE A 39 23.75 -12.99 -9.64
CA ILE A 39 22.42 -13.51 -10.00
C ILE A 39 21.73 -14.27 -8.87
N PHE A 40 22.47 -14.89 -7.98
CA PHE A 40 21.96 -15.65 -6.83
C PHE A 40 21.82 -14.80 -5.56
N SER A 41 22.11 -13.50 -5.63
CA SER A 41 21.98 -12.64 -4.46
C SER A 41 20.51 -12.43 -4.08
N ILE A 42 20.27 -12.23 -2.78
CA ILE A 42 18.96 -11.87 -2.26
C ILE A 42 18.60 -10.48 -2.78
N ARG A 43 17.46 -10.37 -3.45
CA ARG A 43 16.91 -9.09 -3.90
C ARG A 43 16.01 -8.51 -2.82
N SER A 44 16.41 -7.39 -2.22
CA SER A 44 15.58 -6.66 -1.29
C SER A 44 14.37 -6.10 -2.00
N THR A 45 13.22 -6.18 -1.36
CA THR A 45 11.96 -5.62 -1.83
C THR A 45 11.43 -4.63 -0.82
N TYR A 46 10.87 -3.53 -1.30
CA TYR A 46 10.11 -2.64 -0.43
C TYR A 46 8.85 -3.32 0.03
N VAL A 47 8.49 -3.09 1.28
CA VAL A 47 7.27 -3.58 1.89
C VAL A 47 6.57 -2.44 2.59
N SER A 48 5.31 -2.22 2.26
CA SER A 48 4.41 -1.35 3.02
C SER A 48 3.85 -2.13 4.20
N TYR A 49 4.53 -2.09 5.33
CA TYR A 49 4.09 -2.79 6.54
C TYR A 49 2.74 -2.30 7.05
N GLY A 50 2.36 -1.05 6.78
CA GLY A 50 1.04 -0.53 7.12
C GLY A 50 -0.10 -1.28 6.45
N LEU A 51 0.06 -1.70 5.19
CA LEU A 51 -0.97 -2.50 4.51
C LEU A 51 -1.07 -3.92 5.09
N GLU A 52 0.06 -4.53 5.40
CA GLU A 52 0.08 -5.85 6.06
C GLU A 52 -0.51 -5.78 7.48
N TYR A 53 -0.25 -4.67 8.20
CA TYR A 53 -0.84 -4.40 9.51
C TYR A 53 -2.36 -4.30 9.43
N ILE A 54 -2.89 -3.53 8.50
CA ILE A 54 -4.33 -3.42 8.28
C ILE A 54 -4.91 -4.80 7.93
N ALA A 55 -4.33 -5.50 6.95
CA ALA A 55 -4.82 -6.79 6.50
C ALA A 55 -4.85 -7.85 7.61
N LYS A 56 -3.90 -7.78 8.55
CA LYS A 56 -3.82 -8.70 9.69
C LYS A 56 -4.88 -8.42 10.77
N ASN A 57 -5.27 -7.16 10.92
CA ASN A 57 -6.12 -6.70 12.02
C ASN A 57 -7.58 -6.42 11.60
N ILE A 58 -8.00 -6.88 10.44
CA ILE A 58 -9.39 -6.88 9.97
C ILE A 58 -9.86 -8.29 9.65
N LYS A 59 -11.17 -8.53 9.80
CA LYS A 59 -11.80 -9.87 9.59
C LYS A 59 -12.10 -10.16 8.13
N THR A 60 -12.29 -9.12 7.33
CA THR A 60 -12.62 -9.23 5.91
C THR A 60 -11.45 -9.85 5.13
N PRO A 61 -11.71 -10.89 4.31
CA PRO A 61 -10.67 -11.48 3.47
C PRO A 61 -9.99 -10.44 2.59
N THR A 62 -8.69 -10.27 2.82
CA THR A 62 -7.89 -9.20 2.22
C THR A 62 -6.73 -9.77 1.42
N THR A 63 -6.55 -9.25 0.22
CA THR A 63 -5.35 -9.47 -0.59
C THR A 63 -4.48 -8.22 -0.53
N VAL A 64 -3.18 -8.38 -0.28
CA VAL A 64 -2.22 -7.27 -0.30
C VAL A 64 -1.30 -7.40 -1.50
N LEU A 65 -1.21 -6.34 -2.29
CA LEU A 65 -0.24 -6.21 -3.37
C LEU A 65 0.84 -5.18 -2.99
N GLN A 66 2.08 -5.64 -3.03
CA GLN A 66 3.25 -4.81 -2.73
C GLN A 66 3.93 -4.39 -4.04
N TYR A 67 3.83 -3.12 -4.40
CA TYR A 67 4.40 -2.50 -5.61
C TYR A 67 4.21 -3.34 -6.89
N PRO A 68 2.94 -3.68 -7.22
CA PRO A 68 2.65 -4.51 -8.39
C PRO A 68 2.99 -3.76 -9.68
N THR A 69 3.23 -4.48 -10.76
CA THR A 69 3.14 -3.86 -12.09
C THR A 69 1.70 -3.48 -12.38
N MET A 70 1.46 -2.50 -13.25
CA MET A 70 0.10 -2.12 -13.66
C MET A 70 -0.67 -3.33 -14.22
N LYS A 71 -0.01 -4.21 -14.98
CA LYS A 71 -0.61 -5.45 -15.51
C LYS A 71 -1.06 -6.40 -14.38
N GLN A 72 -0.23 -6.60 -13.36
CA GLN A 72 -0.58 -7.42 -12.19
C GLN A 72 -1.74 -6.81 -11.41
N PHE A 73 -1.71 -5.49 -11.19
CA PHE A 73 -2.77 -4.76 -10.52
C PHE A 73 -4.11 -4.92 -11.21
N ILE A 74 -4.18 -4.66 -12.52
CA ILE A 74 -5.42 -4.79 -13.32
C ILE A 74 -5.91 -6.25 -13.32
N SER A 75 -5.01 -7.22 -13.46
CA SER A 75 -5.36 -8.64 -13.40
C SER A 75 -5.98 -9.04 -12.07
N GLU A 76 -5.47 -8.46 -10.96
CA GLU A 76 -6.02 -8.71 -9.63
C GLU A 76 -7.38 -8.04 -9.44
N VAL A 77 -7.51 -6.76 -9.81
CA VAL A 77 -8.77 -6.01 -9.72
C VAL A 77 -9.93 -6.73 -10.42
N LYS A 78 -9.68 -7.35 -11.58
CA LYS A 78 -10.68 -8.13 -12.35
C LYS A 78 -11.22 -9.35 -11.60
N LYS A 79 -10.63 -9.78 -10.50
CA LYS A 79 -11.14 -10.90 -9.69
C LYS A 79 -12.37 -10.54 -8.83
N GLY A 80 -12.83 -9.29 -8.88
CA GLY A 80 -14.10 -8.86 -8.27
C GLY A 80 -13.98 -8.56 -6.79
N TYR A 81 -13.30 -7.48 -6.46
CA TYR A 81 -13.23 -6.92 -5.10
C TYR A 81 -14.35 -5.92 -4.88
N ALA A 82 -14.90 -5.89 -3.67
CA ALA A 82 -15.88 -4.87 -3.28
C ALA A 82 -15.19 -3.53 -2.98
N TYR A 83 -13.95 -3.59 -2.46
CA TYR A 83 -13.14 -2.43 -2.13
C TYR A 83 -11.72 -2.61 -2.67
N VAL A 84 -11.17 -1.53 -3.21
CA VAL A 84 -9.76 -1.42 -3.65
C VAL A 84 -9.12 -0.26 -2.91
N GLY A 85 -8.27 -0.56 -1.94
CA GLY A 85 -7.52 0.41 -1.16
C GLY A 85 -6.14 0.66 -1.78
N ILE A 86 -5.80 1.93 -2.02
CA ILE A 86 -4.51 2.34 -2.58
C ILE A 86 -3.81 3.23 -1.57
N SER A 87 -2.66 2.77 -1.07
CA SER A 87 -1.79 3.55 -0.18
C SER A 87 -0.70 4.26 -0.97
N PHE A 88 -0.52 5.56 -0.72
CA PHE A 88 0.40 6.38 -1.48
C PHE A 88 0.98 7.54 -0.68
N VAL A 89 2.00 8.17 -1.24
CA VAL A 89 2.59 9.42 -0.77
C VAL A 89 2.38 10.52 -1.80
N ILE A 90 2.50 11.79 -1.41
CA ILE A 90 2.25 12.95 -2.27
C ILE A 90 2.95 12.82 -3.62
N ALA A 91 4.24 12.45 -3.61
CA ALA A 91 5.07 12.34 -4.82
C ALA A 91 4.57 11.27 -5.84
N THR A 92 3.64 10.40 -5.46
CA THR A 92 3.14 9.33 -6.33
C THR A 92 1.68 9.51 -6.74
N PHE A 93 1.12 10.70 -6.54
CA PHE A 93 -0.31 10.95 -6.79
C PHE A 93 -0.71 10.77 -8.26
N GLU A 94 0.15 11.14 -9.22
CA GLU A 94 -0.14 10.90 -10.64
C GLU A 94 -0.29 9.40 -10.97
N LYS A 95 0.49 8.54 -10.31
CA LYS A 95 0.31 7.09 -10.43
C LYS A 95 -1.04 6.64 -9.88
N VAL A 96 -1.48 7.23 -8.76
CA VAL A 96 -2.80 6.94 -8.18
C VAL A 96 -3.91 7.28 -9.16
N LYS A 97 -3.85 8.42 -9.84
CA LYS A 97 -4.84 8.81 -10.86
C LYS A 97 -4.96 7.75 -11.97
N LYS A 98 -3.81 7.25 -12.46
CA LYS A 98 -3.77 6.17 -13.47
C LYS A 98 -4.36 4.87 -12.92
N MET A 99 -4.04 4.52 -11.67
CA MET A 99 -4.58 3.32 -11.02
C MET A 99 -6.09 3.42 -10.79
N VAL A 100 -6.58 4.56 -10.33
CA VAL A 100 -8.01 4.83 -10.15
C VAL A 100 -8.76 4.67 -11.47
N LYS A 101 -8.25 5.28 -12.55
CA LYS A 101 -8.81 5.10 -13.89
C LYS A 101 -8.89 3.62 -14.27
N ALA A 102 -7.81 2.88 -14.08
CA ALA A 102 -7.77 1.44 -14.37
C ALA A 102 -8.79 0.62 -13.54
N VAL A 103 -9.01 0.98 -12.26
CA VAL A 103 -10.05 0.34 -11.43
C VAL A 103 -11.44 0.65 -11.98
N ARG A 104 -11.73 1.90 -12.30
CA ARG A 104 -13.04 2.30 -12.85
C ARG A 104 -13.37 1.59 -14.16
N GLU A 105 -12.36 1.34 -14.99
CA GLU A 105 -12.51 0.60 -16.27
C GLU A 105 -12.63 -0.91 -16.03
N ALA A 106 -11.82 -1.50 -15.17
CA ALA A 106 -11.73 -2.94 -14.99
C ALA A 106 -12.79 -3.53 -14.03
N ALA A 107 -13.23 -2.74 -13.04
CA ALA A 107 -14.19 -3.12 -12.00
C ALA A 107 -15.03 -1.90 -11.54
N PRO A 108 -15.95 -1.38 -12.35
CA PRO A 108 -16.68 -0.14 -12.08
C PRO A 108 -17.53 -0.18 -10.80
N GLN A 109 -17.86 -1.37 -10.30
CA GLN A 109 -18.62 -1.57 -9.06
C GLN A 109 -17.74 -1.50 -7.80
N ALA A 110 -16.42 -1.61 -7.95
CA ALA A 110 -15.50 -1.58 -6.81
C ALA A 110 -15.44 -0.15 -6.22
N LYS A 111 -15.50 -0.08 -4.90
CA LYS A 111 -15.30 1.18 -4.17
C LYS A 111 -13.82 1.42 -3.94
N ILE A 112 -13.35 2.62 -4.25
CA ILE A 112 -11.95 3.00 -4.12
C ILE A 112 -11.73 3.69 -2.78
N VAL A 113 -10.76 3.18 -2.03
CA VAL A 113 -10.30 3.77 -0.76
C VAL A 113 -8.89 4.31 -0.98
N LEU A 114 -8.69 5.59 -0.77
CA LEU A 114 -7.36 6.21 -0.82
C LEU A 114 -6.82 6.40 0.60
N GLY A 115 -5.58 6.00 0.84
CA GLY A 115 -4.93 6.06 2.15
C GLY A 115 -3.44 6.36 2.08
N GLY A 116 -2.82 6.55 3.23
CA GLY A 116 -1.41 6.92 3.37
C GLY A 116 -1.18 8.43 3.33
N TYR A 117 0.06 8.86 3.53
CA TYR A 117 0.41 10.28 3.69
C TYR A 117 0.05 11.18 2.50
N GLY A 118 -0.22 10.61 1.33
CA GLY A 118 -0.66 11.37 0.17
C GLY A 118 -2.08 11.95 0.30
N THR A 119 -2.88 11.44 1.23
CA THR A 119 -4.28 11.88 1.43
C THR A 119 -4.42 13.29 2.02
N VAL A 120 -3.32 13.93 2.41
CA VAL A 120 -3.29 15.35 2.75
C VAL A 120 -3.61 16.25 1.54
N LEU A 121 -3.46 15.73 0.31
CA LEU A 121 -3.85 16.45 -0.90
C LEU A 121 -5.38 16.53 -0.99
N PRO A 122 -5.98 17.74 -1.06
CA PRO A 122 -7.42 17.90 -1.20
C PRO A 122 -7.99 17.24 -2.47
N GLU A 123 -7.20 17.21 -3.54
CA GLU A 123 -7.56 16.64 -4.84
C GLU A 123 -7.92 15.14 -4.77
N CYS A 124 -7.50 14.43 -3.73
CA CYS A 124 -7.84 13.03 -3.53
C CYS A 124 -9.34 12.76 -3.51
N GLU A 125 -10.14 13.74 -3.06
CA GLU A 125 -11.59 13.63 -2.95
C GLU A 125 -12.28 13.43 -4.31
N ALA A 126 -11.65 13.90 -5.38
CA ALA A 126 -12.16 13.69 -6.74
C ALA A 126 -11.91 12.27 -7.28
N TYR A 127 -11.04 11.49 -6.64
CA TYR A 127 -10.59 10.19 -7.15
C TYR A 127 -11.03 9.01 -6.31
N GLY A 128 -11.16 9.16 -4.98
CA GLY A 128 -11.57 8.10 -4.07
C GLY A 128 -13.06 8.15 -3.73
N ASP A 129 -13.69 7.00 -3.52
CA ASP A 129 -15.02 6.94 -2.89
C ASP A 129 -14.91 7.16 -1.38
N TYR A 130 -13.76 6.84 -0.81
CA TYR A 130 -13.44 7.02 0.60
C TYR A 130 -11.98 7.46 0.75
N ILE A 131 -11.73 8.38 1.67
CA ILE A 131 -10.40 8.88 1.97
C ILE A 131 -10.06 8.55 3.44
N CYS A 132 -9.01 7.77 3.64
CA CYS A 132 -8.52 7.42 4.98
C CYS A 132 -7.44 8.41 5.41
N ARG A 133 -7.78 9.33 6.32
CA ARG A 133 -6.88 10.32 6.93
C ARG A 133 -6.65 10.06 8.43
N GLU A 134 -6.75 8.81 8.83
CA GLU A 134 -6.67 8.36 10.22
C GLU A 134 -6.05 6.97 10.30
N GLU A 135 -5.99 6.39 11.49
CA GLU A 135 -5.47 5.03 11.68
C GLU A 135 -6.26 4.01 10.83
N GLY A 136 -5.51 3.26 10.01
CA GLY A 136 -6.09 2.47 8.92
C GLY A 136 -6.93 1.28 9.37
N VAL A 137 -6.62 0.63 10.51
CA VAL A 137 -7.39 -0.52 11.01
C VAL A 137 -8.77 -0.04 11.47
N ALA A 138 -8.81 0.98 12.32
CA ALA A 138 -10.07 1.55 12.83
C ALA A 138 -10.94 2.07 11.68
N PHE A 139 -10.34 2.76 10.71
CA PHE A 139 -11.04 3.23 9.52
C PHE A 139 -11.66 2.07 8.73
N MET A 140 -10.87 1.02 8.43
CA MET A 140 -11.34 -0.11 7.64
C MET A 140 -12.40 -0.93 8.37
N GLN A 141 -12.25 -1.15 9.68
CA GLN A 141 -13.27 -1.82 10.49
C GLN A 141 -14.62 -1.10 10.42
N ARG A 142 -14.62 0.23 10.56
CA ARG A 142 -15.86 1.04 10.42
C ARG A 142 -16.45 0.95 9.00
N LEU A 143 -15.61 1.10 7.96
CA LEU A 143 -16.06 1.03 6.57
C LEU A 143 -16.66 -0.35 6.23
N LEU A 144 -16.04 -1.40 6.72
CA LEU A 144 -16.45 -2.78 6.47
C LEU A 144 -17.61 -3.23 7.40
N LYS A 145 -17.97 -2.40 8.39
CA LYS A 145 -18.95 -2.69 9.45
C LYS A 145 -18.56 -3.92 10.26
N GLU A 146 -17.29 -4.02 10.60
CA GLU A 146 -16.78 -5.03 11.49
C GLU A 146 -16.97 -4.61 12.94
N THR A 147 -17.35 -5.55 13.80
CA THR A 147 -17.29 -5.33 15.24
C THR A 147 -15.84 -5.39 15.69
N PRO A 148 -15.35 -4.37 16.42
CA PRO A 148 -14.04 -4.44 17.02
C PRO A 148 -13.89 -5.72 17.87
N ASP A 149 -12.72 -6.31 17.85
CA ASP A 149 -12.41 -7.42 18.75
C ASP A 149 -12.08 -6.86 20.14
N ASP A 150 -12.37 -7.63 21.19
CA ASP A 150 -11.90 -7.32 22.55
C ASP A 150 -10.39 -7.47 22.69
N ILE A 151 -9.75 -8.09 21.70
CA ILE A 151 -8.30 -8.27 21.63
C ILE A 151 -7.69 -7.06 20.91
N PRO A 152 -6.69 -6.39 21.51
CA PRO A 152 -6.02 -5.27 20.86
C PRO A 152 -5.34 -5.72 19.54
N PRO A 153 -5.21 -4.80 18.57
CA PRO A 153 -4.57 -5.11 17.29
C PRO A 153 -3.16 -5.71 17.46
N SER A 154 -2.87 -6.72 16.64
CA SER A 154 -1.53 -7.32 16.64
C SER A 154 -0.51 -6.36 16.03
N HIS A 155 0.47 -5.93 16.83
CA HIS A 155 1.54 -5.03 16.38
C HIS A 155 2.70 -5.77 15.69
N VAL A 156 2.65 -7.08 15.53
CA VAL A 156 3.67 -7.87 14.84
C VAL A 156 3.21 -8.18 13.43
N VAL A 157 3.95 -7.73 12.45
CA VAL A 157 3.64 -7.90 11.02
C VAL A 157 4.76 -8.68 10.34
N TYR A 158 4.37 -9.68 9.56
CA TYR A 158 5.32 -10.50 8.78
C TYR A 158 5.20 -10.16 7.29
N ALA A 159 6.33 -10.03 6.63
CA ALA A 159 6.36 -9.85 5.19
C ALA A 159 7.60 -10.48 4.56
N THR A 160 7.52 -10.78 3.26
CA THR A 160 8.68 -11.20 2.48
C THR A 160 9.50 -9.97 2.10
N SER A 161 10.69 -9.84 2.68
CA SER A 161 11.59 -8.70 2.47
C SER A 161 12.71 -8.98 1.46
N GLY A 162 12.88 -10.21 1.02
CA GLY A 162 13.89 -10.56 0.03
C GLY A 162 13.50 -11.73 -0.85
N LYS A 163 13.99 -11.74 -2.09
CA LYS A 163 13.75 -12.79 -3.08
C LYS A 163 15.06 -13.21 -3.73
N ILE A 164 15.19 -14.50 -4.07
CA ILE A 164 16.25 -15.05 -4.93
C ILE A 164 15.58 -15.60 -6.18
N LEU A 165 16.01 -15.17 -7.36
CA LEU A 165 15.41 -15.56 -8.65
C LEU A 165 13.87 -15.43 -8.68
N GLY A 166 13.32 -14.44 -7.95
CA GLY A 166 11.87 -14.22 -7.85
C GLY A 166 11.16 -15.03 -6.76
N PHE A 167 11.79 -16.04 -6.18
CA PHE A 167 11.23 -16.83 -5.08
C PHE A 167 11.47 -16.16 -3.73
N PRO A 168 10.47 -16.19 -2.82
CA PRO A 168 10.64 -15.68 -1.47
C PRO A 168 11.79 -16.38 -0.73
N ALA A 169 12.81 -15.61 -0.31
CA ALA A 169 14.00 -16.14 0.35
C ALA A 169 14.17 -15.61 1.78
N MET A 170 13.67 -14.42 2.06
CA MET A 170 13.71 -13.85 3.41
C MET A 170 12.31 -13.44 3.86
N LYS A 171 11.94 -13.91 5.05
CA LYS A 171 10.77 -13.40 5.78
C LYS A 171 11.28 -12.55 6.94
N GLY A 172 10.77 -11.34 7.03
CA GLY A 172 11.02 -10.42 8.14
C GLY A 172 9.78 -10.24 8.99
N ALA A 173 9.97 -9.94 10.26
CA ALA A 173 8.94 -9.45 11.14
C ALA A 173 9.27 -8.02 11.55
N VAL A 174 8.26 -7.16 11.57
CA VAL A 174 8.35 -5.82 12.13
C VAL A 174 7.40 -5.73 13.31
N VAL A 175 7.91 -5.22 14.42
CA VAL A 175 7.10 -4.89 15.60
C VAL A 175 6.84 -3.39 15.55
N LEU A 176 5.58 -3.01 15.43
CA LEU A 176 5.16 -1.62 15.47
C LEU A 176 4.99 -1.20 16.93
N ALA A 177 5.99 -0.51 17.47
CA ALA A 177 5.96 -0.05 18.87
C ALA A 177 4.94 1.07 19.12
N GLY A 178 4.48 1.73 18.07
CA GLY A 178 3.46 2.77 18.12
C GLY A 178 3.02 3.17 16.72
N LEU A 179 1.87 3.78 16.63
CA LEU A 179 1.29 4.32 15.40
C LEU A 179 1.09 5.83 15.57
N GLY A 180 1.47 6.60 14.53
CA GLY A 180 1.41 8.05 14.59
C GLY A 180 2.55 8.67 15.41
N CYS A 181 2.46 9.98 15.64
CA CYS A 181 3.43 10.74 16.40
C CYS A 181 2.70 11.87 17.18
N PRO A 182 2.91 11.99 18.51
CA PRO A 182 2.22 13.00 19.32
C PRO A 182 2.82 14.40 19.21
N HIS A 183 3.93 14.61 18.50
CA HIS A 183 4.66 15.87 18.51
C HIS A 183 4.00 17.02 17.74
N GLY A 184 3.04 16.75 16.84
CA GLY A 184 2.30 17.79 16.11
C GLY A 184 3.15 18.72 15.23
N CYS A 185 4.30 18.25 14.73
CA CYS A 185 5.17 19.07 13.87
C CYS A 185 4.46 19.45 12.56
N GLU A 186 4.37 20.74 12.24
CA GLU A 186 3.66 21.25 11.06
C GLU A 186 4.17 20.70 9.72
N PHE A 187 5.46 20.41 9.64
CA PHE A 187 6.10 19.87 8.43
C PHE A 187 5.99 18.35 8.28
N CYS A 188 5.48 17.66 9.29
CA CYS A 188 5.52 16.19 9.36
C CYS A 188 4.15 15.56 9.16
N ALA A 189 3.95 14.85 8.05
CA ALA A 189 2.70 14.16 7.77
C ALA A 189 2.32 13.12 8.85
N THR A 190 3.30 12.51 9.53
CA THR A 190 3.06 11.51 10.58
C THR A 190 2.34 12.06 11.80
N SER A 191 2.47 13.36 12.09
CA SER A 191 1.81 14.00 13.22
C SER A 191 0.32 14.28 13.01
N HIS A 192 -0.17 14.06 11.80
CA HIS A 192 -1.56 14.27 11.43
C HIS A 192 -2.37 12.97 11.32
N TYR A 193 -1.79 11.84 11.74
CA TYR A 193 -2.40 10.51 11.74
C TYR A 193 -2.53 9.95 13.14
#